data_d8852cb333a3e0b2b2644247de31d433
#
_entry.id   d8852cb333a3e0b2b2644247de31d433
#
_cell.length_a   1.000
_cell.length_b   1.000
_cell.length_c   1.000
_cell.angle_alpha   90.00
_cell.angle_beta   90.00
_cell.angle_gamma   90.00
#
_symmetry.space_group_name_H-M   'P 1'
#
loop_
_entity.id
_entity.type
_entity.pdbx_description
1 polymer ?
#
loop_
_entity_poly.entity_id
_entity_poly.type
_entity_poly.pdbx_seq_one_letter_code
_entity_poly.pdbx_strand_id
1 'polypeptide(L)'
;EQVIMATTPPFKYQPMFEKGKDTTEYYLLTKDYVSVSEFEGKPILKIEKEGLTAMANAAFRDVSFMLRRSHNEQVAKILSDPEASDNDKYVALTFLRNAEVASKGVLPFCQDTGTAIIHGEKGQQVWTGYCDEEALSLGVYKTYTEENLRYSQNAPLTMYDEVNTKCNLPAQIDIEATEGMEYEFLCVTKGGGSANKTYLYQETKAILNPETLVPFLISKIKTLGTAACPPYHIAFVIGGTSAEKNLLTVKLASTHFYDNLPTTGNEFGRAFRDVELEKLVLEEAHKIGLGAQFGGKYLAHDIRIIRLPRHGASCPVGLGVSCSADRNIKCKINKEGIWIEKLDSNPGELIPEELRKAGEGDVVKIDLNQPMADILKELTKYPVSTRLSLNGTIIVGRDIAHAKLKERLDRGEDLPQYIKDHPIYYAGPAKTPQGMACGSMGPTTAGRMDPYVDLFQSHGGSMIMLAKGNRSQQVTDACQKYGGFYLGSIGGPAAILAQNNICLLYTSPSPRD
;
A
#
# COMPACT_ATOMS: atom_id res chain seq x y z
N GLU A 1 52.31 -13.11 31.93
CA GLU A 1 51.06 -12.83 31.19
C GLU A 1 50.15 -14.04 31.32
N GLN A 2 49.10 -13.97 32.18
CA GLN A 2 48.05 -14.98 32.19
C GLN A 2 47.16 -14.73 30.95
N VAL A 3 47.25 -15.63 29.99
CA VAL A 3 46.29 -15.70 28.91
C VAL A 3 44.94 -16.10 29.56
N ILE A 4 44.05 -15.13 29.77
CA ILE A 4 42.67 -15.42 30.15
C ILE A 4 42.03 -16.08 28.93
N MET A 5 41.95 -17.40 28.92
CA MET A 5 41.14 -18.13 27.94
C MET A 5 39.69 -17.72 28.18
N ALA A 6 39.11 -17.03 27.18
CA ALA A 6 37.71 -16.71 27.20
C ALA A 6 36.92 -18.04 27.29
N THR A 7 36.23 -18.24 28.39
CA THR A 7 35.37 -19.41 28.60
C THR A 7 34.20 -19.29 27.61
N THR A 8 34.03 -20.30 26.77
CA THR A 8 32.86 -20.38 25.89
C THR A 8 31.59 -20.36 26.75
N PRO A 9 30.67 -19.43 26.53
CA PRO A 9 29.43 -19.39 27.29
C PRO A 9 28.60 -20.68 27.02
N PRO A 10 27.85 -21.18 28.00
CA PRO A 10 26.99 -22.33 27.78
C PRO A 10 25.95 -22.02 26.70
N PHE A 11 25.59 -23.05 25.92
CA PHE A 11 24.52 -22.90 24.93
C PHE A 11 23.20 -22.52 25.61
N LYS A 12 22.61 -21.43 25.15
CA LYS A 12 21.26 -21.02 25.52
C LYS A 12 20.57 -20.51 24.26
N TYR A 13 19.49 -21.16 23.86
CA TYR A 13 18.70 -20.70 22.74
C TYR A 13 17.90 -19.44 23.11
N GLN A 14 17.95 -18.44 22.25
CA GLN A 14 17.14 -17.23 22.31
C GLN A 14 16.48 -17.02 20.95
N PRO A 15 15.13 -17.06 20.87
CA PRO A 15 14.45 -16.69 19.64
C PRO A 15 14.72 -15.22 19.32
N MET A 16 14.96 -14.90 18.05
CA MET A 16 15.18 -13.50 17.62
C MET A 16 13.94 -12.66 17.91
N PHE A 17 12.76 -13.21 17.59
CA PHE A 17 11.48 -12.53 17.79
C PHE A 17 10.72 -13.18 18.95
N GLU A 18 10.81 -12.58 20.11
CA GLU A 18 10.07 -12.97 21.31
C GLU A 18 8.73 -12.21 21.32
N LYS A 19 7.75 -12.72 20.58
CA LYS A 19 6.43 -12.08 20.46
C LYS A 19 5.62 -12.26 21.76
N GLY A 20 4.95 -11.19 22.18
CA GLY A 20 4.00 -11.22 23.28
C GLY A 20 2.66 -11.86 22.88
N LYS A 21 1.67 -11.73 23.76
CA LYS A 21 0.33 -12.27 23.51
C LYS A 21 -0.34 -11.56 22.31
N ASP A 22 -0.93 -12.35 21.42
CA ASP A 22 -1.81 -11.83 20.38
C ASP A 22 -3.14 -11.38 20.99
N THR A 23 -3.50 -10.11 20.74
CA THR A 23 -4.75 -9.48 21.21
C THR A 23 -5.74 -9.25 20.07
N THR A 24 -5.46 -9.78 18.90
CA THR A 24 -6.31 -9.64 17.72
C THR A 24 -7.67 -10.28 17.94
N GLU A 25 -8.73 -9.58 17.54
CA GLU A 25 -10.09 -10.10 17.53
C GLU A 25 -10.32 -10.87 16.22
N TYR A 26 -10.75 -12.12 16.34
CA TYR A 26 -11.04 -12.99 15.20
C TYR A 26 -12.53 -13.36 15.13
N TYR A 27 -13.01 -13.67 13.93
CA TYR A 27 -14.27 -14.39 13.75
C TYR A 27 -14.00 -15.81 13.25
N LEU A 28 -14.87 -16.71 13.59
CA LEU A 28 -14.80 -18.09 13.12
C LEU A 28 -15.35 -18.18 11.70
N LEU A 29 -14.49 -18.50 10.73
CA LEU A 29 -14.90 -18.72 9.35
C LEU A 29 -15.67 -20.04 9.22
N THR A 30 -15.08 -21.12 9.72
CA THR A 30 -15.66 -22.45 9.70
C THR A 30 -14.99 -23.37 10.70
N LYS A 31 -15.72 -24.39 11.17
CA LYS A 31 -15.20 -25.52 11.95
C LYS A 31 -14.82 -26.71 11.08
N ASP A 32 -15.20 -26.67 9.80
CA ASP A 32 -14.89 -27.71 8.85
C ASP A 32 -13.39 -27.69 8.50
N TYR A 33 -12.92 -28.74 7.83
CA TYR A 33 -11.55 -28.91 7.32
C TYR A 33 -10.46 -29.12 8.36
N VAL A 34 -10.77 -29.17 9.65
CA VAL A 34 -9.81 -29.44 10.71
C VAL A 34 -10.19 -30.68 11.49
N SER A 35 -9.21 -31.47 11.86
CA SER A 35 -9.37 -32.64 12.77
C SER A 35 -8.07 -32.84 13.55
N VAL A 36 -8.17 -33.59 14.67
CA VAL A 36 -7.02 -33.94 15.48
C VAL A 36 -6.80 -35.45 15.38
N SER A 37 -5.58 -35.83 15.05
CA SER A 37 -5.08 -37.19 15.04
C SER A 37 -3.94 -37.31 16.05
N GLU A 38 -3.43 -38.52 16.26
CA GLU A 38 -2.29 -38.76 17.14
C GLU A 38 -1.14 -39.39 16.35
N PHE A 39 0.06 -38.94 16.60
CA PHE A 39 1.27 -39.53 16.09
C PHE A 39 2.31 -39.61 17.21
N GLU A 40 2.80 -40.82 17.50
CA GLU A 40 3.74 -41.09 18.59
C GLU A 40 3.32 -40.50 19.96
N GLY A 41 2.04 -40.60 20.30
CA GLY A 41 1.49 -40.07 21.55
C GLY A 41 1.35 -38.54 21.61
N LYS A 42 1.54 -37.86 20.51
CA LYS A 42 1.36 -36.40 20.41
C LYS A 42 0.17 -36.04 19.53
N PRO A 43 -0.66 -35.07 19.91
CA PRO A 43 -1.75 -34.62 19.06
C PRO A 43 -1.20 -33.93 17.82
N ILE A 44 -1.81 -34.19 16.67
CA ILE A 44 -1.49 -33.58 15.37
C ILE A 44 -2.74 -32.93 14.82
N LEU A 45 -2.66 -31.66 14.51
CA LEU A 45 -3.71 -30.94 13.79
C LEU A 45 -3.60 -31.27 12.29
N LYS A 46 -4.65 -31.91 11.78
CA LYS A 46 -4.80 -32.15 10.34
C LYS A 46 -5.69 -31.08 9.72
N ILE A 47 -5.25 -30.49 8.61
CA ILE A 47 -5.99 -29.49 7.86
C ILE A 47 -6.19 -30.00 6.44
N GLU A 48 -7.43 -30.03 5.96
CA GLU A 48 -7.75 -30.39 4.58
C GLU A 48 -7.37 -29.26 3.61
N LYS A 49 -7.04 -29.63 2.36
CA LYS A 49 -6.59 -28.69 1.33
C LYS A 49 -7.58 -27.53 1.12
N GLU A 50 -8.86 -27.86 1.10
CA GLU A 50 -9.96 -26.91 0.93
C GLU A 50 -10.01 -25.87 2.08
N GLY A 51 -9.51 -26.23 3.25
CA GLY A 51 -9.44 -25.32 4.40
C GLY A 51 -8.45 -24.18 4.19
N LEU A 52 -7.24 -24.47 3.69
CA LEU A 52 -6.27 -23.42 3.35
C LEU A 52 -6.78 -22.52 2.22
N THR A 53 -7.42 -23.12 1.22
CA THR A 53 -8.02 -22.38 0.12
C THR A 53 -9.13 -21.45 0.60
N ALA A 54 -10.04 -21.93 1.44
CA ALA A 54 -11.13 -21.15 2.01
C ALA A 54 -10.61 -19.99 2.88
N MET A 55 -9.59 -20.24 3.68
CA MET A 55 -8.96 -19.21 4.51
C MET A 55 -8.35 -18.10 3.66
N ALA A 56 -7.54 -18.43 2.67
CA ALA A 56 -6.90 -17.46 1.81
C ALA A 56 -7.94 -16.66 1.02
N ASN A 57 -8.97 -17.30 0.48
CA ASN A 57 -10.06 -16.64 -0.21
C ASN A 57 -10.79 -15.61 0.67
N ALA A 58 -11.17 -16.00 1.89
CA ALA A 58 -11.83 -15.11 2.84
C ALA A 58 -10.93 -13.96 3.27
N ALA A 59 -9.67 -14.22 3.57
CA ALA A 59 -8.71 -13.20 3.99
C ALA A 59 -8.47 -12.13 2.91
N PHE A 60 -8.19 -12.53 1.68
CA PHE A 60 -7.94 -11.60 0.59
C PHE A 60 -9.20 -10.86 0.13
N ARG A 61 -10.37 -11.48 0.27
CA ARG A 61 -11.64 -10.80 0.08
C ARG A 61 -11.84 -9.70 1.12
N ASP A 62 -11.75 -10.03 2.39
CA ASP A 62 -11.97 -9.08 3.48
C ASP A 62 -11.02 -7.89 3.37
N VAL A 63 -9.74 -8.13 3.18
CA VAL A 63 -8.72 -7.09 3.14
C VAL A 63 -8.79 -6.20 1.89
N SER A 64 -9.41 -6.65 0.82
CA SER A 64 -9.63 -5.85 -0.38
C SER A 64 -10.70 -4.77 -0.20
N PHE A 65 -11.62 -4.98 0.74
CA PHE A 65 -12.77 -4.12 0.96
C PHE A 65 -12.80 -3.42 2.32
N MET A 66 -12.09 -3.93 3.31
CA MET A 66 -12.08 -3.41 4.67
C MET A 66 -10.66 -3.18 5.18
N LEU A 67 -10.54 -2.25 6.10
CA LEU A 67 -9.30 -1.94 6.82
C LEU A 67 -9.48 -2.22 8.31
N ARG A 68 -8.39 -2.21 9.07
CA ARG A 68 -8.46 -2.31 10.54
C ARG A 68 -9.15 -1.10 11.14
N ARG A 69 -9.95 -1.33 12.17
CA ARG A 69 -10.57 -0.25 12.95
C ARG A 69 -9.53 0.72 13.50
N SER A 70 -8.41 0.20 14.00
CA SER A 70 -7.31 1.01 14.52
C SER A 70 -6.72 1.96 13.46
N HIS A 71 -6.61 1.53 12.20
CA HIS A 71 -6.19 2.39 11.11
C HIS A 71 -7.23 3.50 10.84
N ASN A 72 -8.50 3.14 10.70
CA ASN A 72 -9.57 4.12 10.46
C ASN A 72 -9.70 5.14 11.60
N GLU A 73 -9.47 4.73 12.84
CA GLU A 73 -9.42 5.64 14.01
C GLU A 73 -8.24 6.61 13.92
N GLN A 74 -7.06 6.18 13.45
CA GLN A 74 -5.95 7.09 13.20
C GLN A 74 -6.29 8.11 12.11
N VAL A 75 -6.97 7.70 11.06
CA VAL A 75 -7.47 8.63 10.02
C VAL A 75 -8.45 9.62 10.62
N ALA A 76 -9.41 9.16 11.43
CA ALA A 76 -10.41 10.01 12.07
C ALA A 76 -9.81 11.05 13.03
N LYS A 77 -8.73 10.72 13.74
CA LYS A 77 -8.02 11.66 14.63
C LYS A 77 -7.49 12.89 13.89
N ILE A 78 -7.15 12.77 12.63
CA ILE A 78 -6.69 13.91 11.83
C ILE A 78 -7.77 15.00 11.75
N LEU A 79 -9.04 14.61 11.68
CA LEU A 79 -10.18 15.55 11.58
C LEU A 79 -10.31 16.48 12.79
N SER A 80 -9.91 16.02 13.97
CA SER A 80 -9.99 16.77 15.22
C SER A 80 -8.68 17.41 15.66
N ASP A 81 -7.57 17.18 14.95
CA ASP A 81 -6.26 17.76 15.27
C ASP A 81 -6.22 19.24 14.82
N PRO A 82 -6.07 20.21 15.75
CA PRO A 82 -5.97 21.62 15.39
C PRO A 82 -4.72 21.98 14.61
N GLU A 83 -3.67 21.16 14.67
CA GLU A 83 -2.43 21.35 13.92
C GLU A 83 -2.47 20.74 12.52
N ALA A 84 -3.48 19.93 12.21
CA ALA A 84 -3.66 19.38 10.87
C ALA A 84 -4.04 20.49 9.88
N SER A 85 -3.43 20.45 8.69
CA SER A 85 -3.81 21.36 7.61
C SER A 85 -5.22 21.05 7.08
N ASP A 86 -5.85 22.01 6.40
CA ASP A 86 -7.13 21.77 5.73
C ASP A 86 -7.02 20.65 4.69
N ASN A 87 -5.87 20.53 4.05
CA ASN A 87 -5.59 19.44 3.11
C ASN A 87 -5.46 18.10 3.83
N ASP A 88 -4.76 18.03 4.97
CA ASP A 88 -4.72 16.80 5.80
C ASP A 88 -6.13 16.33 6.16
N LYS A 89 -6.98 17.25 6.62
CA LYS A 89 -8.37 16.95 7.02
C LYS A 89 -9.23 16.53 5.83
N TYR A 90 -9.07 17.20 4.69
CA TYR A 90 -9.81 16.86 3.48
C TYR A 90 -9.45 15.45 2.97
N VAL A 91 -8.17 15.13 2.94
CA VAL A 91 -7.68 13.79 2.56
C VAL A 91 -8.22 12.73 3.55
N ALA A 92 -8.12 12.99 4.85
CA ALA A 92 -8.61 12.07 5.89
C ALA A 92 -10.11 11.80 5.75
N LEU A 93 -10.93 12.82 5.57
CA LEU A 93 -12.38 12.68 5.37
C LEU A 93 -12.68 11.87 4.11
N THR A 94 -11.96 12.12 3.04
CA THR A 94 -12.11 11.36 1.78
C THR A 94 -11.77 9.89 1.97
N PHE A 95 -10.74 9.56 2.74
CA PHE A 95 -10.42 8.16 3.06
C PHE A 95 -11.51 7.48 3.90
N LEU A 96 -12.08 8.14 4.88
CA LEU A 96 -13.18 7.56 5.68
C LEU A 96 -14.43 7.32 4.83
N ARG A 97 -14.79 8.26 3.98
CA ARG A 97 -15.89 8.08 3.01
C ARG A 97 -15.62 6.94 2.04
N ASN A 98 -14.38 6.82 1.57
CA ASN A 98 -13.98 5.71 0.70
C ASN A 98 -14.05 4.37 1.43
N ALA A 99 -13.60 4.31 2.68
CA ALA A 99 -13.71 3.11 3.50
C ALA A 99 -15.17 2.67 3.67
N GLU A 100 -16.09 3.61 3.89
CA GLU A 100 -17.52 3.33 4.00
C GLU A 100 -18.10 2.74 2.71
N VAL A 101 -17.72 3.26 1.55
CA VAL A 101 -18.12 2.71 0.24
C VAL A 101 -17.53 1.32 0.03
N ALA A 102 -16.23 1.16 0.26
CA ALA A 102 -15.52 -0.10 0.04
C ALA A 102 -16.02 -1.22 0.95
N SER A 103 -16.38 -0.91 2.20
CA SER A 103 -16.86 -1.90 3.19
C SER A 103 -18.15 -2.63 2.77
N LYS A 104 -18.85 -2.13 1.74
CA LYS A 104 -20.01 -2.81 1.14
C LYS A 104 -19.64 -4.04 0.29
N GLY A 105 -18.36 -4.26 0.03
CA GLY A 105 -17.86 -5.47 -0.65
C GLY A 105 -18.10 -5.53 -2.15
N VAL A 106 -18.31 -4.40 -2.82
CA VAL A 106 -18.51 -4.32 -4.28
C VAL A 106 -17.32 -3.67 -4.98
N LEU A 107 -16.94 -2.49 -4.53
CA LEU A 107 -15.81 -1.72 -5.04
C LEU A 107 -14.63 -1.86 -4.07
N PRO A 108 -13.46 -2.40 -4.50
CA PRO A 108 -12.31 -2.48 -3.63
C PRO A 108 -11.84 -1.09 -3.21
N PHE A 109 -11.21 -1.00 -2.04
CA PHE A 109 -10.76 0.26 -1.44
C PHE A 109 -9.86 1.05 -2.38
N CYS A 110 -8.91 0.39 -3.03
CA CYS A 110 -7.93 0.97 -3.96
C CYS A 110 -8.06 0.32 -5.34
N GLN A 111 -7.75 1.06 -6.41
CA GLN A 111 -7.69 0.53 -7.78
C GLN A 111 -6.52 -0.45 -7.97
N ASP A 112 -5.42 -0.23 -7.27
CA ASP A 112 -4.32 -1.19 -7.21
C ASP A 112 -4.64 -2.21 -6.12
N THR A 113 -5.17 -3.35 -6.52
CA THR A 113 -5.56 -4.41 -5.59
C THR A 113 -4.40 -5.28 -5.16
N GLY A 114 -3.20 -4.92 -5.59
CA GLY A 114 -1.92 -5.34 -5.01
C GLY A 114 -1.42 -6.71 -5.43
N THR A 115 -0.20 -6.98 -5.00
CA THR A 115 0.37 -8.33 -4.97
C THR A 115 -0.07 -9.02 -3.69
N ALA A 116 -0.56 -10.25 -3.80
CA ALA A 116 -0.90 -11.07 -2.64
C ALA A 116 0.37 -11.64 -1.99
N ILE A 117 0.51 -11.42 -0.70
CA ILE A 117 1.64 -11.88 0.11
C ILE A 117 1.11 -12.64 1.32
N ILE A 118 1.64 -13.82 1.57
CA ILE A 118 1.27 -14.67 2.71
C ILE A 118 2.54 -15.00 3.49
N HIS A 119 2.58 -14.61 4.75
CA HIS A 119 3.57 -15.07 5.71
C HIS A 119 2.90 -16.06 6.65
N GLY A 120 3.37 -17.31 6.65
CA GLY A 120 2.83 -18.39 7.47
C GLY A 120 3.80 -18.86 8.54
N GLU A 121 3.30 -19.13 9.72
CA GLU A 121 4.00 -19.78 10.84
C GLU A 121 3.32 -21.11 11.12
N LYS A 122 3.93 -22.20 10.64
CA LYS A 122 3.36 -23.56 10.72
C LYS A 122 3.92 -24.31 11.91
N GLY A 123 3.05 -24.63 12.86
CA GLY A 123 3.42 -25.46 14.01
C GLY A 123 3.91 -26.85 13.59
N GLN A 124 4.91 -27.40 14.30
CA GLN A 124 5.48 -28.73 14.02
C GLN A 124 4.48 -29.88 14.15
N GLN A 125 3.37 -29.63 14.87
CA GLN A 125 2.28 -30.61 15.04
C GLN A 125 1.09 -30.31 14.10
N VAL A 126 1.33 -29.55 13.00
CA VAL A 126 0.35 -29.33 11.94
C VAL A 126 0.73 -30.16 10.72
N TRP A 127 -0.20 -30.96 10.25
CA TRP A 127 -0.02 -31.80 9.07
C TRP A 127 -1.03 -31.46 7.99
N THR A 128 -0.54 -31.19 6.80
CA THR A 128 -1.35 -30.93 5.60
C THR A 128 -1.26 -32.09 4.59
N GLY A 129 -0.08 -32.62 4.34
CA GLY A 129 0.14 -33.75 3.43
C GLY A 129 -0.05 -33.46 1.95
N TYR A 130 -0.15 -32.20 1.59
CA TYR A 130 -0.25 -31.66 0.23
C TYR A 130 0.62 -30.40 0.12
N CYS A 131 0.65 -29.76 -1.06
CA CYS A 131 1.36 -28.50 -1.25
C CYS A 131 0.54 -27.32 -0.68
N ASP A 132 1.00 -26.75 0.43
CA ASP A 132 0.35 -25.61 1.09
C ASP A 132 0.31 -24.39 0.18
N GLU A 133 1.40 -24.13 -0.54
CA GLU A 133 1.51 -23.00 -1.47
C GLU A 133 0.46 -23.10 -2.59
N GLU A 134 0.25 -24.29 -3.15
CA GLU A 134 -0.79 -24.52 -4.18
C GLU A 134 -2.19 -24.25 -3.62
N ALA A 135 -2.50 -24.74 -2.42
CA ALA A 135 -3.80 -24.55 -1.79
C ALA A 135 -4.09 -23.08 -1.48
N LEU A 136 -3.10 -22.35 -0.96
CA LEU A 136 -3.18 -20.92 -0.67
C LEU A 136 -3.30 -20.10 -1.97
N SER A 137 -2.52 -20.46 -3.00
CA SER A 137 -2.59 -19.82 -4.32
C SER A 137 -3.96 -19.97 -4.97
N LEU A 138 -4.62 -21.11 -4.81
CA LEU A 138 -5.98 -21.29 -5.31
C LEU A 138 -6.97 -20.36 -4.61
N GLY A 139 -6.80 -20.09 -3.33
CA GLY A 139 -7.60 -19.10 -2.61
C GLY A 139 -7.41 -17.68 -3.13
N VAL A 140 -6.17 -17.28 -3.40
CA VAL A 140 -5.83 -16.00 -4.05
C VAL A 140 -6.46 -15.93 -5.45
N TYR A 141 -6.29 -16.98 -6.25
CA TYR A 141 -6.88 -17.07 -7.58
C TYR A 141 -8.40 -16.83 -7.54
N LYS A 142 -9.12 -17.53 -6.67
CA LYS A 142 -10.57 -17.37 -6.52
C LYS A 142 -10.95 -15.93 -6.20
N THR A 143 -10.30 -15.31 -5.24
CA THR A 143 -10.60 -13.92 -4.86
C THR A 143 -10.42 -12.97 -6.04
N TYR A 144 -9.27 -13.02 -6.70
CA TYR A 144 -8.97 -12.06 -7.77
C TYR A 144 -9.77 -12.31 -9.05
N THR A 145 -10.24 -13.52 -9.30
CA THR A 145 -11.06 -13.83 -10.48
C THR A 145 -12.57 -13.63 -10.25
N GLU A 146 -13.04 -13.86 -9.04
CA GLU A 146 -14.47 -13.78 -8.69
C GLU A 146 -14.90 -12.38 -8.23
N GLU A 147 -14.00 -11.63 -7.55
CA GLU A 147 -14.28 -10.27 -7.09
C GLU A 147 -13.88 -9.22 -8.13
N ASN A 148 -14.32 -7.97 -7.93
CA ASN A 148 -14.05 -6.85 -8.85
C ASN A 148 -12.64 -6.25 -8.64
N LEU A 149 -11.62 -7.11 -8.64
CA LEU A 149 -10.22 -6.75 -8.42
C LEU A 149 -9.46 -6.64 -9.75
N ARG A 150 -8.30 -5.98 -9.71
CA ARG A 150 -7.43 -5.80 -10.86
C ARG A 150 -6.30 -6.85 -10.86
N TYR A 151 -5.95 -7.37 -12.04
CA TYR A 151 -4.79 -8.21 -12.20
C TYR A 151 -3.53 -7.35 -12.38
N SER A 152 -2.58 -7.46 -11.47
CA SER A 152 -1.36 -6.63 -11.46
C SER A 152 -0.06 -7.43 -11.59
N GLN A 153 -0.16 -8.77 -11.74
CA GLN A 153 1.02 -9.63 -11.85
C GLN A 153 1.37 -9.91 -13.30
N ASN A 154 2.63 -9.64 -13.64
CA ASN A 154 3.22 -10.01 -14.92
C ASN A 154 4.18 -11.18 -14.72
N ALA A 155 4.19 -12.09 -15.66
CA ALA A 155 5.13 -13.21 -15.71
C ALA A 155 6.12 -13.03 -16.86
N PRO A 156 7.42 -13.32 -16.66
CA PRO A 156 8.42 -13.22 -17.70
C PRO A 156 8.24 -14.32 -18.75
N LEU A 157 8.29 -13.95 -20.02
CA LEU A 157 8.42 -14.86 -21.15
C LEU A 157 9.89 -15.01 -21.58
N THR A 158 10.60 -13.89 -21.56
CA THR A 158 12.06 -13.78 -21.76
C THR A 158 12.61 -12.80 -20.74
N MET A 159 13.87 -12.41 -20.85
CA MET A 159 14.43 -11.33 -20.02
C MET A 159 13.71 -10.00 -20.25
N TYR A 160 13.19 -9.76 -21.44
CA TYR A 160 12.62 -8.48 -21.85
C TYR A 160 11.12 -8.51 -22.09
N ASP A 161 10.56 -9.68 -22.36
CA ASP A 161 9.14 -9.86 -22.65
C ASP A 161 8.41 -10.44 -21.47
N GLU A 162 7.22 -9.91 -21.20
CA GLU A 162 6.36 -10.36 -20.12
C GLU A 162 4.89 -10.39 -20.53
N VAL A 163 4.09 -11.12 -19.79
CA VAL A 163 2.65 -11.22 -19.98
C VAL A 163 1.92 -11.06 -18.65
N ASN A 164 0.80 -10.35 -18.65
CA ASN A 164 -0.07 -10.32 -17.49
C ASN A 164 -0.70 -11.70 -17.27
N THR A 165 -0.62 -12.22 -16.06
CA THR A 165 -1.07 -13.58 -15.73
C THR A 165 -2.58 -13.73 -15.70
N LYS A 166 -3.34 -12.64 -15.70
CA LYS A 166 -4.82 -12.58 -15.70
C LYS A 166 -5.51 -13.35 -14.57
N CYS A 167 -4.79 -13.51 -13.46
CA CYS A 167 -5.29 -14.17 -12.24
C CYS A 167 -4.63 -13.64 -10.96
N ASN A 168 -3.74 -12.67 -11.11
CA ASN A 168 -2.93 -12.07 -10.04
C ASN A 168 -1.96 -13.06 -9.34
N LEU A 169 -1.68 -14.19 -9.96
CA LEU A 169 -0.62 -15.10 -9.53
C LEU A 169 0.65 -14.83 -10.33
N PRO A 170 1.85 -15.16 -9.78
CA PRO A 170 2.07 -15.82 -8.51
C PRO A 170 1.87 -14.88 -7.31
N ALA A 171 1.42 -15.45 -6.20
CA ALA A 171 1.52 -14.82 -4.89
C ALA A 171 2.92 -15.04 -4.30
N GLN A 172 3.35 -14.18 -3.38
CA GLN A 172 4.51 -14.45 -2.54
C GLN A 172 4.05 -15.23 -1.30
N ILE A 173 4.56 -16.43 -1.09
CA ILE A 173 4.17 -17.29 0.03
C ILE A 173 5.44 -17.80 0.72
N ASP A 174 5.62 -17.38 1.97
CA ASP A 174 6.73 -17.78 2.82
C ASP A 174 6.18 -18.43 4.08
N ILE A 175 6.59 -19.66 4.36
CA ILE A 175 6.12 -20.43 5.50
C ILE A 175 7.31 -20.83 6.36
N GLU A 176 7.30 -20.41 7.62
CA GLU A 176 8.30 -20.74 8.62
C GLU A 176 7.77 -21.83 9.58
N ALA A 177 8.64 -22.75 9.96
CA ALA A 177 8.30 -23.75 10.98
C ALA A 177 8.36 -23.11 12.38
N THR A 178 7.39 -23.46 13.22
CA THR A 178 7.35 -23.03 14.61
C THR A 178 6.93 -24.21 15.51
N GLU A 179 6.94 -24.02 16.81
CA GLU A 179 6.44 -25.04 17.74
C GLU A 179 4.92 -25.04 17.82
N GLY A 180 4.35 -26.17 18.22
CA GLY A 180 2.95 -26.27 18.57
C GLY A 180 2.03 -26.80 17.48
N MET A 181 0.73 -26.60 17.70
CA MET A 181 -0.36 -27.20 16.94
C MET A 181 -1.26 -26.13 16.31
N GLU A 182 -0.71 -24.94 16.04
CA GLU A 182 -1.43 -23.87 15.34
C GLU A 182 -0.73 -23.53 14.03
N TYR A 183 -1.50 -23.05 13.07
CA TYR A 183 -1.02 -22.51 11.82
C TYR A 183 -1.50 -21.07 11.72
N GLU A 184 -0.57 -20.12 11.84
CA GLU A 184 -0.86 -18.69 11.86
C GLU A 184 -0.40 -18.04 10.58
N PHE A 185 -1.14 -17.01 10.12
CA PHE A 185 -0.87 -16.32 8.87
C PHE A 185 -1.01 -14.82 9.02
N LEU A 186 -0.19 -14.10 8.27
CA LEU A 186 -0.41 -12.72 7.90
C LEU A 186 -0.58 -12.65 6.38
N CYS A 187 -1.72 -12.16 5.91
CA CYS A 187 -2.01 -11.93 4.51
C CYS A 187 -1.96 -10.43 4.22
N VAL A 188 -1.25 -10.06 3.16
CA VAL A 188 -1.05 -8.66 2.77
C VAL A 188 -1.38 -8.50 1.29
N THR A 189 -2.09 -7.45 0.93
CA THR A 189 -2.14 -6.99 -0.45
C THR A 189 -1.33 -5.70 -0.57
N LYS A 190 -0.26 -5.73 -1.35
CA LYS A 190 0.67 -4.60 -1.46
C LYS A 190 0.64 -4.00 -2.86
N GLY A 191 0.18 -2.75 -2.95
CA GLY A 191 0.19 -2.00 -4.20
C GLY A 191 1.60 -1.63 -4.67
N GLY A 192 1.77 -1.43 -5.96
CA GLY A 192 3.07 -1.09 -6.56
C GLY A 192 3.65 0.21 -6.01
N GLY A 193 2.82 1.21 -5.73
CA GLY A 193 3.26 2.49 -5.18
C GLY A 193 3.96 2.33 -3.83
N SER A 194 3.38 1.60 -2.89
CA SER A 194 3.99 1.35 -1.59
C SER A 194 5.15 0.36 -1.67
N ALA A 195 5.07 -0.66 -2.53
CA ALA A 195 6.17 -1.58 -2.76
C ALA A 195 7.45 -0.87 -3.24
N ASN A 196 7.30 0.13 -4.09
CA ASN A 196 8.41 0.95 -4.60
C ASN A 196 9.04 1.87 -3.54
N LYS A 197 8.48 1.94 -2.33
CA LYS A 197 9.03 2.69 -1.18
C LYS A 197 9.72 1.78 -0.17
N THR A 198 10.34 0.71 -0.66
CA THR A 198 11.16 -0.21 0.14
C THR A 198 12.62 -0.02 -0.20
N TYR A 199 13.45 0.25 0.80
CA TYR A 199 14.86 0.57 0.64
C TYR A 199 15.71 -0.19 1.66
N LEU A 200 16.91 -0.56 1.28
CA LEU A 200 17.94 -1.10 2.14
C LEU A 200 19.20 -0.25 2.01
N TYR A 201 19.65 0.30 3.13
CA TYR A 201 20.88 1.09 3.22
C TYR A 201 21.92 0.27 3.98
N GLN A 202 23.08 0.07 3.36
CA GLN A 202 24.19 -0.63 4.00
C GLN A 202 25.01 0.38 4.80
N GLU A 203 24.89 0.31 6.11
CA GLU A 203 25.57 1.17 7.05
C GLU A 203 26.56 0.36 7.93
N THR A 204 27.23 1.02 8.83
CA THR A 204 28.17 0.43 9.78
C THR A 204 27.76 0.80 11.21
N LYS A 205 28.51 0.28 12.19
CA LYS A 205 28.33 0.66 13.60
C LYS A 205 28.31 2.19 13.82
N ALA A 206 28.94 2.96 12.95
CA ALA A 206 28.99 4.43 13.05
C ALA A 206 27.60 5.09 13.07
N ILE A 207 26.57 4.43 12.51
CA ILE A 207 25.19 4.93 12.53
C ILE A 207 24.52 4.79 13.91
N LEU A 208 25.05 3.93 14.80
CA LEU A 208 24.41 3.57 16.07
C LEU A 208 24.73 4.56 17.19
N ASN A 209 24.37 5.83 16.97
CA ASN A 209 24.37 6.87 17.98
C ASN A 209 23.29 7.90 17.64
N PRO A 210 22.75 8.66 18.63
CA PRO A 210 21.63 9.59 18.39
C PRO A 210 21.96 10.70 17.40
N GLU A 211 23.18 11.20 17.40
CA GLU A 211 23.61 12.34 16.58
C GLU A 211 23.63 12.00 15.07
N THR A 212 23.83 10.74 14.72
CA THR A 212 23.85 10.29 13.31
C THR A 212 22.58 9.57 12.91
N LEU A 213 22.01 8.71 13.79
CA LEU A 213 20.86 7.88 13.45
C LEU A 213 19.61 8.71 13.19
N VAL A 214 19.24 9.60 14.10
CA VAL A 214 18.00 10.38 13.97
C VAL A 214 18.00 11.23 12.70
N PRO A 215 19.04 12.05 12.41
CA PRO A 215 19.09 12.79 11.15
C PRO A 215 19.08 11.90 9.91
N PHE A 216 19.71 10.72 9.97
CA PHE A 216 19.69 9.75 8.87
C PHE A 216 18.26 9.27 8.59
N LEU A 217 17.53 8.80 9.63
CA LEU A 217 16.16 8.33 9.48
C LEU A 217 15.24 9.42 8.89
N ILE A 218 15.34 10.65 9.40
CA ILE A 218 14.56 11.79 8.90
C ILE A 218 14.91 12.10 7.45
N SER A 219 16.19 12.06 7.06
CA SER A 219 16.61 12.28 5.68
C SER A 219 15.98 11.28 4.72
N LYS A 220 15.84 10.01 5.17
CA LYS A 220 15.25 8.94 4.36
C LYS A 220 13.72 9.06 4.27
N ILE A 221 13.05 9.48 5.35
CA ILE A 221 11.61 9.78 5.31
C ILE A 221 11.29 10.86 4.26
N LYS A 222 12.10 11.91 4.17
CA LYS A 222 11.93 12.97 3.16
C LYS A 222 11.93 12.43 1.73
N THR A 223 12.69 11.38 1.45
CA THR A 223 12.77 10.78 0.12
C THR A 223 11.55 9.95 -0.27
N LEU A 224 10.68 9.61 0.68
CA LEU A 224 9.46 8.83 0.39
C LEU A 224 8.52 9.58 -0.55
N GLY A 225 8.38 10.88 -0.37
CA GLY A 225 7.44 11.70 -1.14
C GLY A 225 5.98 11.27 -0.93
N THR A 226 5.10 11.72 -1.80
CA THR A 226 3.65 11.54 -1.67
C THR A 226 3.04 10.56 -2.69
N ALA A 227 3.84 10.03 -3.62
CA ALA A 227 3.34 9.19 -4.71
C ALA A 227 2.73 7.85 -4.26
N ALA A 228 3.10 7.34 -3.07
CA ALA A 228 2.58 6.11 -2.52
C ALA A 228 1.33 6.30 -1.63
N CYS A 229 0.72 7.47 -1.67
CA CYS A 229 -0.53 7.83 -0.98
C CYS A 229 -0.42 7.82 0.56
N PRO A 230 0.30 8.80 1.15
CA PRO A 230 0.27 9.01 2.60
C PRO A 230 -1.13 9.45 3.09
N PRO A 231 -1.43 9.37 4.39
CA PRO A 231 -0.49 9.08 5.50
C PRO A 231 0.03 7.64 5.51
N TYR A 232 1.33 7.49 5.84
CA TYR A 232 1.99 6.19 5.88
C TYR A 232 2.02 5.59 7.27
N HIS A 233 2.07 4.25 7.33
CA HIS A 233 2.69 3.52 8.42
C HIS A 233 4.12 3.24 8.00
N ILE A 234 5.09 3.86 8.65
CA ILE A 234 6.51 3.77 8.30
C ILE A 234 7.18 2.72 9.19
N ALA A 235 8.00 1.86 8.61
CA ALA A 235 8.82 0.93 9.35
C ALA A 235 10.30 1.10 9.02
N PHE A 236 11.12 1.20 10.05
CA PHE A 236 12.56 1.07 9.99
C PHE A 236 13.00 -0.19 10.72
N VAL A 237 13.95 -0.89 10.15
CA VAL A 237 14.63 -2.00 10.81
C VAL A 237 16.13 -1.77 10.76
N ILE A 238 16.75 -1.76 11.94
CA ILE A 238 18.17 -1.48 12.13
C ILE A 238 18.88 -2.75 12.58
N GLY A 239 19.77 -3.23 11.74
CA GLY A 239 20.44 -4.51 11.90
C GLY A 239 19.78 -5.62 11.09
N GLY A 240 20.10 -6.85 11.46
CA GLY A 240 19.65 -8.07 10.77
C GLY A 240 20.83 -9.00 10.50
N THR A 241 20.59 -10.29 10.59
CA THR A 241 21.58 -11.33 10.30
C THR A 241 21.88 -11.46 8.80
N SER A 242 20.97 -10.94 7.97
CA SER A 242 21.10 -10.85 6.52
C SER A 242 20.28 -9.69 5.97
N ALA A 243 20.52 -9.30 4.72
CA ALA A 243 19.75 -8.27 4.03
C ALA A 243 18.27 -8.67 3.88
N GLU A 244 18.00 -9.91 3.50
CA GLU A 244 16.65 -10.44 3.33
C GLU A 244 15.90 -10.52 4.66
N LYS A 245 16.57 -10.85 5.77
CA LYS A 245 15.94 -10.85 7.11
C LYS A 245 15.57 -9.43 7.56
N ASN A 246 16.42 -8.44 7.25
CA ASN A 246 16.10 -7.04 7.48
C ASN A 246 14.85 -6.63 6.69
N LEU A 247 14.82 -6.87 5.38
CA LEU A 247 13.71 -6.46 4.51
C LEU A 247 12.40 -7.19 4.80
N LEU A 248 12.45 -8.48 5.15
CA LEU A 248 11.26 -9.21 5.60
C LEU A 248 10.70 -8.58 6.89
N THR A 249 11.58 -8.26 7.84
CA THR A 249 11.17 -7.60 9.09
C THR A 249 10.55 -6.22 8.83
N VAL A 250 11.08 -5.44 7.88
CA VAL A 250 10.48 -4.16 7.43
C VAL A 250 9.05 -4.37 6.96
N LYS A 251 8.83 -5.34 6.08
CA LYS A 251 7.49 -5.64 5.55
C LYS A 251 6.51 -5.97 6.67
N LEU A 252 6.88 -6.88 7.55
CA LEU A 252 6.02 -7.31 8.66
C LEU A 252 5.80 -6.17 9.68
N ALA A 253 6.84 -5.39 9.99
CA ALA A 253 6.73 -4.25 10.90
C ALA A 253 5.79 -3.16 10.37
N SER A 254 5.79 -2.92 9.06
CA SER A 254 4.89 -1.93 8.42
C SER A 254 3.41 -2.29 8.55
N THR A 255 3.09 -3.56 8.82
CA THR A 255 1.73 -4.06 9.05
C THR A 255 1.36 -4.13 10.54
N HIS A 256 2.21 -3.65 11.44
CA HIS A 256 2.08 -3.78 12.89
C HIS A 256 2.19 -5.21 13.43
N PHE A 257 2.67 -6.15 12.63
CA PHE A 257 2.82 -7.55 13.01
C PHE A 257 3.72 -7.77 14.23
N TYR A 258 4.69 -6.88 14.44
CA TYR A 258 5.65 -6.93 15.55
C TYR A 258 5.34 -5.94 16.69
N ASP A 259 4.11 -5.44 16.79
CA ASP A 259 3.74 -4.48 17.83
C ASP A 259 3.86 -5.03 19.25
N ASN A 260 3.82 -6.33 19.43
CA ASN A 260 3.96 -7.04 20.70
C ASN A 260 5.38 -7.50 21.02
N LEU A 261 6.39 -7.03 20.31
CA LEU A 261 7.79 -7.26 20.67
C LEU A 261 8.14 -6.56 21.98
N PRO A 262 9.17 -7.05 22.71
CA PRO A 262 9.74 -6.30 23.82
C PRO A 262 10.21 -4.91 23.41
N THR A 263 10.28 -3.98 24.37
CA THR A 263 10.73 -2.60 24.13
C THR A 263 12.19 -2.35 24.50
N THR A 264 12.90 -3.40 24.93
CA THR A 264 14.33 -3.38 25.25
C THR A 264 15.00 -4.64 24.74
N GLY A 265 16.28 -4.53 24.43
CA GLY A 265 17.13 -5.68 24.18
C GLY A 265 17.42 -6.48 25.46
N ASN A 266 18.15 -7.58 25.31
CA ASN A 266 18.72 -8.35 26.41
C ASN A 266 20.13 -8.84 26.06
N GLU A 267 20.79 -9.48 26.99
CA GLU A 267 22.16 -9.99 26.82
C GLU A 267 22.29 -11.09 25.75
N PHE A 268 21.20 -11.72 25.34
CA PHE A 268 21.17 -12.82 24.35
C PHE A 268 20.83 -12.36 22.93
N GLY A 269 20.53 -11.06 22.74
CA GLY A 269 20.35 -10.48 21.41
C GLY A 269 18.97 -10.67 20.79
N ARG A 270 17.89 -10.52 21.58
CA ARG A 270 16.54 -10.49 21.03
C ARG A 270 16.24 -9.21 20.26
N ALA A 271 15.34 -9.29 19.31
CA ALA A 271 14.74 -8.14 18.66
C ALA A 271 13.89 -7.32 19.64
N PHE A 272 13.86 -5.99 19.46
CA PHE A 272 12.99 -5.11 20.24
C PHE A 272 12.53 -3.90 19.44
N ARG A 273 11.43 -3.29 19.87
CA ARG A 273 10.96 -2.00 19.39
C ARG A 273 11.54 -0.89 20.27
N ASP A 274 12.10 0.14 19.65
CA ASP A 274 12.50 1.36 20.35
C ASP A 274 11.35 2.38 20.31
N VAL A 275 10.42 2.26 21.25
CA VAL A 275 9.19 3.07 21.31
C VAL A 275 9.49 4.56 21.50
N GLU A 276 10.55 4.91 22.25
CA GLU A 276 10.93 6.31 22.45
C GLU A 276 11.51 6.91 21.17
N LEU A 277 12.31 6.14 20.42
CA LEU A 277 12.83 6.57 19.15
C LEU A 277 11.70 6.66 18.09
N GLU A 278 10.72 5.75 18.12
CA GLU A 278 9.54 5.82 17.26
C GLU A 278 8.77 7.14 17.44
N LYS A 279 8.55 7.57 18.70
CA LYS A 279 7.89 8.85 19.01
C LYS A 279 8.69 10.05 18.52
N LEU A 280 9.99 10.08 18.83
CA LEU A 280 10.87 11.16 18.40
C LEU A 280 10.90 11.32 16.90
N VAL A 281 11.07 10.23 16.16
CA VAL A 281 11.12 10.26 14.69
C VAL A 281 9.76 10.63 14.08
N LEU A 282 8.64 10.22 14.69
CA LEU A 282 7.31 10.63 14.25
C LEU A 282 7.09 12.14 14.42
N GLU A 283 7.48 12.70 15.56
CA GLU A 283 7.40 14.16 15.81
C GLU A 283 8.20 14.95 14.77
N GLU A 284 9.41 14.49 14.45
CA GLU A 284 10.23 15.11 13.40
C GLU A 284 9.62 14.91 12.00
N ALA A 285 9.03 13.76 11.71
CA ALA A 285 8.34 13.50 10.44
C ALA A 285 7.14 14.45 10.23
N HIS A 286 6.41 14.77 11.29
CA HIS A 286 5.30 15.73 11.26
C HIS A 286 5.75 17.16 10.91
N LYS A 287 7.01 17.52 11.14
CA LYS A 287 7.58 18.84 10.82
C LYS A 287 8.06 18.97 9.38
N ILE A 288 8.12 17.87 8.61
CA ILE A 288 8.62 17.87 7.24
C ILE A 288 7.74 18.72 6.31
N GLY A 289 6.43 18.81 6.57
CA GLY A 289 5.50 19.64 5.82
C GLY A 289 4.91 19.01 4.57
N LEU A 290 5.27 17.78 4.21
CA LEU A 290 4.70 17.05 3.06
C LEU A 290 3.22 16.68 3.29
N GLY A 291 2.84 16.40 4.53
CA GLY A 291 1.49 16.10 4.92
C GLY A 291 0.86 14.89 4.24
N ALA A 292 -0.45 14.83 4.33
CA ALA A 292 -1.27 13.82 3.67
C ALA A 292 -1.46 14.19 2.19
N GLN A 293 -0.41 14.11 1.38
CA GLN A 293 -0.33 14.31 -0.08
C GLN A 293 -0.23 15.77 -0.57
N PHE A 294 -0.84 16.75 0.11
CA PHE A 294 -0.91 18.13 -0.37
C PHE A 294 -0.41 19.17 0.65
N GLY A 295 0.60 18.78 1.41
CA GLY A 295 1.14 19.63 2.47
C GLY A 295 0.41 19.49 3.81
N GLY A 296 1.13 19.71 4.90
CA GLY A 296 0.63 19.62 6.26
C GLY A 296 1.48 18.75 7.16
N LYS A 297 0.88 18.25 8.22
CA LYS A 297 1.51 17.48 9.28
C LYS A 297 1.59 15.97 8.98
N TYR A 298 0.55 15.41 8.40
CA TYR A 298 0.31 13.96 8.38
C TYR A 298 0.91 13.21 7.19
N LEU A 299 2.23 13.24 7.06
CA LEU A 299 2.93 12.31 6.16
C LEU A 299 2.84 10.87 6.68
N ALA A 300 2.82 10.68 7.99
CA ALA A 300 2.75 9.39 8.64
C ALA A 300 1.72 9.38 9.77
N HIS A 301 1.04 8.24 9.93
CA HIS A 301 0.23 7.93 11.10
C HIS A 301 1.08 7.52 12.29
N ASP A 302 2.06 6.68 12.03
CA ASP A 302 2.97 6.11 13.02
C ASP A 302 4.28 5.65 12.38
N ILE A 303 5.24 5.37 13.24
CA ILE A 303 6.53 4.82 12.86
C ILE A 303 6.83 3.62 13.75
N ARG A 304 7.36 2.54 13.15
CA ARG A 304 7.92 1.41 13.88
C ARG A 304 9.42 1.37 13.67
N ILE A 305 10.16 1.20 14.72
CA ILE A 305 11.62 1.08 14.69
C ILE A 305 12.02 -0.18 15.44
N ILE A 306 12.49 -1.16 14.70
CA ILE A 306 12.88 -2.46 15.23
C ILE A 306 14.40 -2.60 15.15
N ARG A 307 14.99 -3.01 16.26
CA ARG A 307 16.43 -3.31 16.37
C ARG A 307 16.63 -4.81 16.34
N LEU A 308 17.49 -5.28 15.44
CA LEU A 308 17.84 -6.69 15.29
C LEU A 308 19.31 -6.94 15.66
N PRO A 309 19.67 -8.17 16.06
CA PRO A 309 21.04 -8.64 16.04
C PRO A 309 21.65 -8.48 14.65
N ARG A 310 22.95 -8.26 14.55
CA ARG A 310 23.64 -8.02 13.29
C ARG A 310 25.03 -8.67 13.27
N HIS A 311 25.57 -8.87 12.07
CA HIS A 311 26.99 -9.13 11.89
C HIS A 311 27.80 -7.88 12.31
N GLY A 312 28.90 -8.05 13.03
CA GLY A 312 29.68 -6.93 13.56
C GLY A 312 30.21 -5.95 12.50
N ALA A 313 30.45 -6.42 11.28
CA ALA A 313 30.93 -5.61 10.16
C ALA A 313 29.81 -4.97 9.31
N SER A 314 28.55 -5.24 9.60
CA SER A 314 27.41 -4.77 8.83
C SER A 314 26.31 -4.20 9.72
N CYS A 315 25.71 -3.11 9.31
CA CYS A 315 24.54 -2.55 9.97
C CYS A 315 23.51 -2.11 8.92
N PRO A 316 22.78 -3.04 8.33
CA PRO A 316 21.76 -2.69 7.35
C PRO A 316 20.64 -1.90 8.03
N VAL A 317 20.15 -0.87 7.35
CA VAL A 317 18.98 -0.09 7.75
C VAL A 317 17.93 -0.22 6.66
N GLY A 318 16.85 -0.89 6.96
CA GLY A 318 15.72 -1.06 6.05
C GLY A 318 14.65 -0.01 6.30
N LEU A 319 13.98 0.40 5.25
CA LEU A 319 12.85 1.32 5.26
C LEU A 319 11.74 0.77 4.37
N GLY A 320 10.53 0.78 4.87
CA GLY A 320 9.35 0.47 4.08
C GLY A 320 8.10 1.14 4.63
N VAL A 321 7.04 1.11 3.85
CA VAL A 321 5.78 1.73 4.23
C VAL A 321 4.60 0.81 3.94
N SER A 322 3.54 0.97 4.74
CA SER A 322 2.17 0.67 4.35
C SER A 322 1.47 1.99 4.07
N CYS A 323 0.77 2.08 2.94
CA CYS A 323 0.13 3.33 2.53
C CYS A 323 -1.27 3.51 3.16
N SER A 324 -1.99 4.53 2.73
CA SER A 324 -3.36 4.78 3.17
C SER A 324 -4.34 3.64 2.88
N ALA A 325 -4.02 2.76 1.93
CA ALA A 325 -4.67 1.47 1.75
C ALA A 325 -3.92 0.38 2.54
N ASP A 326 -3.99 0.46 3.86
CA ASP A 326 -3.30 -0.44 4.80
C ASP A 326 -4.00 -1.80 4.86
N ARG A 327 -3.72 -2.65 3.87
CA ARG A 327 -4.41 -3.91 3.61
C ARG A 327 -3.60 -5.10 4.09
N ASN A 328 -3.79 -5.46 5.31
CA ASN A 328 -3.21 -6.67 5.90
C ASN A 328 -4.17 -7.25 6.92
N ILE A 329 -4.14 -8.58 7.08
CA ILE A 329 -5.09 -9.32 7.90
C ILE A 329 -4.42 -10.57 8.46
N LYS A 330 -4.68 -10.88 9.73
CA LYS A 330 -4.23 -12.08 10.37
C LYS A 330 -5.26 -13.20 10.22
N CYS A 331 -4.78 -14.43 10.12
CA CYS A 331 -5.58 -15.63 10.15
C CYS A 331 -4.92 -16.68 11.04
N LYS A 332 -5.67 -17.60 11.58
CA LYS A 332 -5.14 -18.76 12.29
C LYS A 332 -6.01 -19.97 12.10
N ILE A 333 -5.39 -21.13 12.15
CA ILE A 333 -6.07 -22.42 12.13
C ILE A 333 -5.62 -23.20 13.37
N ASN A 334 -6.58 -23.66 14.13
CA ASN A 334 -6.37 -24.48 15.31
C ASN A 334 -7.41 -25.63 15.34
N LYS A 335 -7.41 -26.41 16.39
CA LYS A 335 -8.33 -27.53 16.56
C LYS A 335 -9.82 -27.14 16.56
N GLU A 336 -10.13 -25.89 16.79
CA GLU A 336 -11.49 -25.36 16.87
C GLU A 336 -12.00 -24.83 15.53
N GLY A 337 -11.11 -24.65 14.54
CA GLY A 337 -11.48 -24.23 13.20
C GLY A 337 -10.53 -23.23 12.58
N ILE A 338 -11.06 -22.53 11.58
CA ILE A 338 -10.35 -21.49 10.79
C ILE A 338 -10.88 -20.13 11.22
N TRP A 339 -9.96 -19.23 11.60
CA TRP A 339 -10.26 -17.93 12.16
C TRP A 339 -9.65 -16.83 11.29
N ILE A 340 -10.41 -15.78 11.07
CA ILE A 340 -10.02 -14.61 10.29
C ILE A 340 -10.08 -13.36 11.19
N GLU A 341 -9.10 -12.48 11.11
CA GLU A 341 -9.11 -11.19 11.82
C GLU A 341 -10.34 -10.38 11.43
N LYS A 342 -10.97 -9.80 12.44
CA LYS A 342 -12.15 -8.96 12.27
C LYS A 342 -11.73 -7.56 11.87
N LEU A 343 -12.02 -7.19 10.62
CA LEU A 343 -11.77 -5.85 10.09
C LEU A 343 -12.98 -4.92 10.33
N ASP A 344 -12.81 -3.63 10.07
CA ASP A 344 -13.85 -2.62 10.31
C ASP A 344 -14.92 -2.66 9.21
N SER A 345 -16.08 -3.20 9.55
CA SER A 345 -17.24 -3.28 8.63
C SER A 345 -18.10 -2.01 8.63
N ASN A 346 -17.87 -1.08 9.56
CA ASN A 346 -18.66 0.15 9.68
C ASN A 346 -17.79 1.40 9.92
N PRO A 347 -16.84 1.70 9.02
CA PRO A 347 -15.96 2.85 9.17
C PRO A 347 -16.67 4.19 9.11
N GLY A 348 -17.86 4.25 8.54
CA GLY A 348 -18.70 5.44 8.46
C GLY A 348 -19.07 6.02 9.83
N GLU A 349 -19.11 5.21 10.90
CA GLU A 349 -19.34 5.70 12.28
C GLU A 349 -18.30 6.73 12.73
N LEU A 350 -17.10 6.68 12.17
CA LEU A 350 -16.02 7.59 12.54
C LEU A 350 -16.12 8.97 11.89
N ILE A 351 -17.03 9.15 10.94
CA ILE A 351 -17.25 10.44 10.28
C ILE A 351 -18.13 11.31 11.18
N PRO A 352 -17.65 12.49 11.65
CA PRO A 352 -18.47 13.42 12.41
C PRO A 352 -19.74 13.83 11.69
N GLU A 353 -20.85 13.93 12.40
CA GLU A 353 -22.18 14.19 11.83
C GLU A 353 -22.23 15.53 11.06
N GLU A 354 -21.53 16.55 11.54
CA GLU A 354 -21.40 17.84 10.88
C GLU A 354 -20.71 17.72 9.51
N LEU A 355 -19.75 16.82 9.37
CA LEU A 355 -19.02 16.59 8.12
C LEU A 355 -19.77 15.68 7.14
N ARG A 356 -20.76 14.91 7.62
CA ARG A 356 -21.65 14.14 6.74
C ARG A 356 -22.54 15.04 5.91
N LYS A 357 -22.95 16.18 6.46
CA LYS A 357 -23.87 17.15 5.86
C LYS A 357 -23.14 18.28 5.15
N ALA A 358 -21.85 18.45 5.40
CA ALA A 358 -21.05 19.48 4.76
C ALA A 358 -20.87 19.17 3.26
N GLY A 359 -21.16 20.15 2.42
CA GLY A 359 -20.80 20.09 1.00
C GLY A 359 -19.29 20.16 0.77
N GLU A 360 -18.88 20.24 -0.49
CA GLU A 360 -17.45 20.23 -0.88
C GLU A 360 -16.65 21.47 -0.41
N GLY A 361 -17.25 22.42 0.30
CA GLY A 361 -16.62 23.68 0.72
C GLY A 361 -16.37 24.62 -0.46
N ASP A 362 -15.51 25.62 -0.27
CA ASP A 362 -15.14 26.58 -1.32
C ASP A 362 -14.25 25.88 -2.37
N VAL A 363 -14.85 25.47 -3.48
CA VAL A 363 -14.20 24.80 -4.61
C VAL A 363 -14.45 25.60 -5.87
N VAL A 364 -13.42 25.86 -6.66
CA VAL A 364 -13.57 26.47 -7.97
C VAL A 364 -14.05 25.42 -8.98
N LYS A 365 -15.20 25.66 -9.59
CA LYS A 365 -15.77 24.78 -10.61
C LYS A 365 -15.21 25.09 -11.98
N ILE A 366 -14.66 24.08 -12.65
CA ILE A 366 -14.10 24.16 -13.99
C ILE A 366 -14.92 23.25 -14.92
N ASP A 367 -15.49 23.85 -15.98
CA ASP A 367 -16.16 23.10 -17.05
C ASP A 367 -15.13 22.66 -18.08
N LEU A 368 -14.95 21.34 -18.21
CA LEU A 368 -14.01 20.71 -19.16
C LEU A 368 -14.61 20.50 -20.55
N ASN A 369 -15.85 20.83 -20.79
CA ASN A 369 -16.49 20.72 -22.11
C ASN A 369 -16.27 21.95 -22.99
N GLN A 370 -15.49 22.93 -22.50
CA GLN A 370 -15.05 24.08 -23.26
C GLN A 370 -13.83 23.74 -24.14
N PRO A 371 -13.51 24.57 -25.14
CA PRO A 371 -12.25 24.45 -25.87
C PRO A 371 -11.03 24.48 -24.92
N MET A 372 -10.02 23.67 -25.21
CA MET A 372 -8.81 23.57 -24.36
C MET A 372 -8.17 24.92 -24.07
N ALA A 373 -8.11 25.82 -25.08
CA ALA A 373 -7.54 27.15 -24.88
C ALA A 373 -8.28 27.99 -23.82
N ASP A 374 -9.60 27.85 -23.73
CA ASP A 374 -10.41 28.55 -22.73
C ASP A 374 -10.23 27.96 -21.34
N ILE A 375 -10.13 26.62 -21.25
CA ILE A 375 -9.84 25.93 -19.97
C ILE A 375 -8.47 26.35 -19.44
N LEU A 376 -7.44 26.36 -20.28
CA LEU A 376 -6.09 26.79 -19.90
C LEU A 376 -6.08 28.24 -19.43
N LYS A 377 -6.78 29.14 -20.13
CA LYS A 377 -6.92 30.54 -19.73
C LYS A 377 -7.64 30.66 -18.38
N GLU A 378 -8.66 29.87 -18.14
CA GLU A 378 -9.36 29.87 -16.85
C GLU A 378 -8.44 29.45 -15.71
N LEU A 379 -7.68 28.35 -15.89
CA LEU A 379 -6.76 27.83 -14.87
C LEU A 379 -5.66 28.85 -14.49
N THR A 380 -5.23 29.73 -15.41
CA THR A 380 -4.21 30.73 -15.10
C THR A 380 -4.66 31.78 -14.06
N LYS A 381 -5.97 31.90 -13.80
CA LYS A 381 -6.52 32.83 -12.82
C LYS A 381 -6.30 32.43 -11.37
N TYR A 382 -6.00 31.16 -11.14
CA TYR A 382 -5.94 30.60 -9.78
C TYR A 382 -4.51 30.29 -9.35
N PRO A 383 -4.18 30.58 -8.08
CA PRO A 383 -2.86 30.26 -7.54
C PRO A 383 -2.69 28.74 -7.36
N VAL A 384 -1.43 28.30 -7.23
CA VAL A 384 -1.08 26.93 -6.87
C VAL A 384 -1.80 26.54 -5.57
N SER A 385 -2.18 25.29 -5.44
CA SER A 385 -2.95 24.72 -4.32
C SER A 385 -4.42 25.12 -4.25
N THR A 386 -4.96 25.78 -5.27
CA THR A 386 -6.42 26.00 -5.36
C THR A 386 -7.15 24.67 -5.53
N ARG A 387 -8.20 24.46 -4.75
CA ARG A 387 -9.06 23.27 -4.87
C ARG A 387 -10.03 23.46 -6.03
N LEU A 388 -10.02 22.49 -6.95
CA LEU A 388 -10.81 22.53 -8.18
C LEU A 388 -11.82 21.38 -8.20
N SER A 389 -13.03 21.67 -8.68
CA SER A 389 -14.02 20.66 -9.07
C SER A 389 -14.14 20.64 -10.58
N LEU A 390 -13.66 19.56 -11.20
CA LEU A 390 -13.60 19.40 -12.64
C LEU A 390 -14.81 18.64 -13.14
N ASN A 391 -15.56 19.18 -14.09
CA ASN A 391 -16.73 18.55 -14.67
C ASN A 391 -16.64 18.54 -16.19
N GLY A 392 -16.77 17.36 -16.79
CA GLY A 392 -16.74 17.18 -18.25
C GLY A 392 -15.94 15.98 -18.67
N THR A 393 -15.60 15.93 -19.95
CA THR A 393 -14.89 14.80 -20.55
C THR A 393 -13.40 14.78 -20.16
N ILE A 394 -12.92 13.64 -19.70
CA ILE A 394 -11.51 13.38 -19.37
C ILE A 394 -11.09 12.08 -20.06
N ILE A 395 -9.91 12.09 -20.67
CA ILE A 395 -9.30 10.90 -21.24
C ILE A 395 -8.55 10.14 -20.16
N VAL A 396 -8.81 8.87 -20.01
CA VAL A 396 -8.08 8.02 -19.05
C VAL A 396 -7.00 7.25 -19.81
N GLY A 397 -5.75 7.40 -19.39
CA GLY A 397 -4.61 6.72 -20.02
C GLY A 397 -3.35 6.83 -19.17
N ARG A 398 -2.56 5.77 -19.15
CA ARG A 398 -1.28 5.72 -18.44
C ARG A 398 -0.19 5.05 -19.29
N ASP A 399 0.70 4.27 -18.73
CA ASP A 399 1.91 3.75 -19.35
C ASP A 399 1.74 3.25 -20.80
N ILE A 400 0.83 2.29 -21.03
CA ILE A 400 0.62 1.70 -22.37
C ILE A 400 0.03 2.72 -23.35
N ALA A 401 -0.92 3.53 -22.89
CA ALA A 401 -1.50 4.57 -23.72
C ALA A 401 -0.44 5.59 -24.16
N HIS A 402 0.43 6.03 -23.24
CA HIS A 402 1.52 6.94 -23.55
C HIS A 402 2.55 6.33 -24.50
N ALA A 403 2.92 5.06 -24.29
CA ALA A 403 3.83 4.36 -25.20
C ALA A 403 3.27 4.29 -26.62
N LYS A 404 1.98 3.94 -26.79
CA LYS A 404 1.31 3.87 -28.10
C LYS A 404 1.17 5.23 -28.78
N LEU A 405 0.90 6.28 -27.99
CA LEU A 405 0.85 7.64 -28.53
C LEU A 405 2.23 8.09 -29.01
N LYS A 406 3.30 7.73 -28.27
CA LYS A 406 4.67 7.99 -28.70
C LYS A 406 5.02 7.23 -29.99
N GLU A 407 4.71 5.93 -30.07
CA GLU A 407 4.92 5.14 -31.29
C GLU A 407 4.22 5.74 -32.51
N ARG A 408 3.04 6.32 -32.31
CA ARG A 408 2.30 7.03 -33.34
C ARG A 408 3.07 8.25 -33.85
N LEU A 409 3.59 9.08 -32.92
CA LEU A 409 4.43 10.22 -33.27
C LEU A 409 5.74 9.79 -33.95
N ASP A 410 6.37 8.71 -33.49
CA ASP A 410 7.61 8.17 -34.09
C ASP A 410 7.39 7.70 -35.54
N ARG A 411 6.16 7.31 -35.91
CA ARG A 411 5.77 7.00 -37.30
C ARG A 411 5.45 8.24 -38.16
N GLY A 412 5.56 9.44 -37.58
CA GLY A 412 5.22 10.69 -38.26
C GLY A 412 3.73 11.03 -38.30
N GLU A 413 2.91 10.31 -37.53
CA GLU A 413 1.50 10.62 -37.35
C GLU A 413 1.32 11.57 -36.16
N ASP A 414 0.35 12.50 -36.24
CA ASP A 414 0.07 13.41 -35.13
C ASP A 414 -0.71 12.73 -34.00
N LEU A 415 -0.79 13.37 -32.83
CA LEU A 415 -1.64 12.92 -31.73
C LEU A 415 -3.11 12.90 -32.16
N PRO A 416 -3.91 11.95 -31.68
CA PRO A 416 -5.35 11.98 -31.90
C PRO A 416 -5.99 13.25 -31.37
N GLN A 417 -7.00 13.78 -32.06
CA GLN A 417 -7.63 15.04 -31.71
C GLN A 417 -8.16 15.06 -30.27
N TYR A 418 -8.74 13.94 -29.80
CA TYR A 418 -9.27 13.85 -28.44
C TYR A 418 -8.21 14.02 -27.35
N ILE A 419 -6.93 13.70 -27.64
CA ILE A 419 -5.80 13.94 -26.70
C ILE A 419 -5.47 15.44 -26.62
N LYS A 420 -5.77 16.19 -27.67
CA LYS A 420 -5.58 17.65 -27.70
C LYS A 420 -6.77 18.39 -27.08
N ASP A 421 -7.97 17.85 -27.23
CA ASP A 421 -9.21 18.50 -26.80
C ASP A 421 -9.53 18.34 -25.32
N HIS A 422 -9.02 17.29 -24.68
CA HIS A 422 -9.40 16.91 -23.32
C HIS A 422 -8.22 16.74 -22.38
N PRO A 423 -8.41 16.99 -21.06
CA PRO A 423 -7.44 16.60 -20.04
C PRO A 423 -7.19 15.11 -20.04
N ILE A 424 -5.99 14.72 -19.61
CA ILE A 424 -5.62 13.32 -19.45
C ILE A 424 -5.46 12.97 -17.96
N TYR A 425 -6.12 11.90 -17.54
CA TYR A 425 -6.05 11.35 -16.20
C TYR A 425 -5.25 10.05 -16.21
N TYR A 426 -4.14 10.04 -15.50
CA TYR A 426 -3.29 8.87 -15.37
C TYR A 426 -3.94 7.90 -14.39
N ALA A 427 -4.72 6.99 -14.88
CA ALA A 427 -5.45 6.03 -14.08
C ALA A 427 -5.64 4.70 -14.81
N GLY A 428 -5.94 3.66 -14.04
CA GLY A 428 -6.30 2.34 -14.53
C GLY A 428 -7.24 1.67 -13.54
N PRO A 429 -8.52 1.48 -13.88
CA PRO A 429 -9.51 0.97 -12.95
C PRO A 429 -9.32 -0.52 -12.63
N ALA A 430 -9.87 -0.96 -11.51
CA ALA A 430 -10.18 -2.35 -11.25
C ALA A 430 -11.35 -2.82 -12.13
N LYS A 431 -11.73 -4.10 -12.07
CA LYS A 431 -12.86 -4.61 -12.86
C LYS A 431 -14.14 -3.84 -12.55
N THR A 432 -14.92 -3.61 -13.58
CA THR A 432 -16.21 -2.93 -13.46
C THR A 432 -17.26 -3.88 -12.89
N PRO A 433 -17.88 -3.55 -11.76
CA PRO A 433 -19.03 -4.32 -11.26
C PRO A 433 -20.23 -4.25 -12.19
N GLN A 434 -21.06 -5.28 -12.17
CA GLN A 434 -22.28 -5.30 -12.97
C GLN A 434 -23.18 -4.09 -12.64
N GLY A 435 -23.62 -3.38 -13.67
CA GLY A 435 -24.51 -2.22 -13.54
C GLY A 435 -23.80 -0.91 -13.13
N MET A 436 -22.48 -0.90 -13.01
CA MET A 436 -21.70 0.32 -12.72
C MET A 436 -20.97 0.83 -13.96
N ALA A 437 -20.63 2.11 -13.97
CA ALA A 437 -19.91 2.75 -15.07
C ALA A 437 -18.44 2.31 -15.14
N CYS A 438 -17.79 2.14 -14.00
CA CYS A 438 -16.42 1.62 -13.91
C CYS A 438 -16.17 0.94 -12.56
N GLY A 439 -15.05 0.22 -12.45
CA GLY A 439 -14.53 -0.28 -11.19
C GLY A 439 -13.77 0.79 -10.41
N SER A 440 -13.30 0.45 -9.23
CA SER A 440 -12.50 1.36 -8.41
C SER A 440 -11.40 1.99 -9.24
N MET A 441 -11.36 3.33 -9.30
CA MET A 441 -10.45 4.09 -10.13
C MET A 441 -9.85 5.25 -9.36
N GLY A 442 -8.52 5.29 -9.30
CA GLY A 442 -7.77 6.36 -8.67
C GLY A 442 -6.52 6.71 -9.47
N PRO A 443 -5.85 7.82 -9.11
CA PRO A 443 -4.69 8.28 -9.84
C PRO A 443 -3.50 7.33 -9.68
N THR A 444 -2.74 7.19 -10.77
CA THR A 444 -1.44 6.51 -10.78
C THR A 444 -0.31 7.52 -10.52
N THR A 445 0.89 7.02 -10.21
CA THR A 445 2.08 7.85 -10.02
C THR A 445 2.43 8.63 -11.29
N ALA A 446 2.43 9.95 -11.17
CA ALA A 446 2.64 10.86 -12.29
C ALA A 446 4.03 10.73 -12.94
N GLY A 447 5.08 10.56 -12.13
CA GLY A 447 6.47 10.58 -12.58
C GLY A 447 6.82 9.54 -13.65
N ARG A 448 6.05 8.45 -13.75
CA ARG A 448 6.26 7.45 -14.81
C ARG A 448 6.01 7.99 -16.22
N MET A 449 5.14 8.97 -16.36
CA MET A 449 4.80 9.60 -17.63
C MET A 449 5.62 10.87 -17.93
N ASP A 450 6.51 11.28 -17.04
CA ASP A 450 7.31 12.49 -17.21
C ASP A 450 8.07 12.54 -18.55
N PRO A 451 8.68 11.43 -19.05
CA PRO A 451 9.40 11.44 -20.31
C PRO A 451 8.57 11.79 -21.55
N TYR A 452 7.25 11.68 -21.47
CA TYR A 452 6.36 11.95 -22.61
C TYR A 452 5.86 13.39 -22.66
N VAL A 453 5.91 14.13 -21.54
CA VAL A 453 5.18 15.40 -21.39
C VAL A 453 5.66 16.47 -22.37
N ASP A 454 6.96 16.73 -22.47
CA ASP A 454 7.49 17.74 -23.38
C ASP A 454 7.10 17.46 -24.84
N LEU A 455 7.28 16.21 -25.27
CA LEU A 455 6.93 15.78 -26.62
C LEU A 455 5.43 15.95 -26.90
N PHE A 456 4.56 15.50 -25.98
CA PHE A 456 3.11 15.56 -26.20
C PHE A 456 2.60 17.00 -26.15
N GLN A 457 3.11 17.84 -25.25
CA GLN A 457 2.75 19.24 -25.19
C GLN A 457 3.21 20.03 -26.42
N SER A 458 4.36 19.68 -27.01
CA SER A 458 4.80 20.26 -28.28
C SER A 458 3.85 19.98 -29.46
N HIS A 459 3.04 18.92 -29.35
CA HIS A 459 1.98 18.58 -30.30
C HIS A 459 0.57 18.97 -29.81
N GLY A 460 0.46 19.78 -28.75
CA GLY A 460 -0.81 20.27 -28.21
C GLY A 460 -1.60 19.28 -27.38
N GLY A 461 -1.02 18.13 -27.03
CA GLY A 461 -1.62 17.13 -26.14
C GLY A 461 -1.10 17.22 -24.71
N SER A 462 -1.72 16.50 -23.80
CA SER A 462 -1.35 16.48 -22.37
C SER A 462 -1.22 17.86 -21.73
N MET A 463 -2.00 18.81 -22.19
CA MET A 463 -1.95 20.19 -21.70
C MET A 463 -2.49 20.32 -20.27
N ILE A 464 -3.41 19.44 -19.88
CA ILE A 464 -3.90 19.30 -18.49
C ILE A 464 -3.77 17.84 -18.10
N MET A 465 -2.95 17.58 -17.09
CA MET A 465 -2.63 16.23 -16.62
C MET A 465 -3.11 16.07 -15.17
N LEU A 466 -3.83 14.99 -14.90
CA LEU A 466 -4.28 14.63 -13.54
C LEU A 466 -3.59 13.34 -13.12
N ALA A 467 -2.99 13.34 -11.95
CA ALA A 467 -2.33 12.17 -11.37
C ALA A 467 -2.00 12.41 -9.89
N LYS A 468 -1.18 11.55 -9.30
CA LYS A 468 -0.68 11.72 -7.93
C LYS A 468 0.84 11.80 -7.88
N GLY A 469 1.36 12.45 -6.83
CA GLY A 469 2.79 12.56 -6.56
C GLY A 469 3.46 13.70 -7.30
N ASN A 470 4.75 13.83 -7.06
CA ASN A 470 5.56 14.91 -7.62
C ASN A 470 5.97 14.62 -9.06
N ARG A 471 6.20 15.70 -9.81
CA ARG A 471 6.75 15.63 -11.17
C ARG A 471 8.22 16.04 -11.16
N SER A 472 8.97 15.60 -12.18
CA SER A 472 10.35 16.04 -12.40
C SER A 472 10.42 17.48 -12.92
N GLN A 473 11.62 18.09 -12.87
CA GLN A 473 11.86 19.44 -13.38
C GLN A 473 11.48 19.57 -14.87
N GLN A 474 11.74 18.54 -15.67
CA GLN A 474 11.37 18.54 -17.10
C GLN A 474 9.89 18.79 -17.36
N VAL A 475 9.00 18.35 -16.47
CA VAL A 475 7.55 18.62 -16.59
C VAL A 475 7.24 20.06 -16.23
N THR A 476 7.87 20.61 -15.19
CA THR A 476 7.76 22.02 -14.84
C THR A 476 8.19 22.90 -16.02
N ASP A 477 9.32 22.58 -16.63
CA ASP A 477 9.86 23.31 -17.79
C ASP A 477 8.94 23.22 -19.01
N ALA A 478 8.40 22.03 -19.29
CA ALA A 478 7.44 21.83 -20.38
C ALA A 478 6.14 22.61 -20.16
N CYS A 479 5.57 22.56 -18.95
CA CYS A 479 4.38 23.33 -18.60
C CYS A 479 4.61 24.84 -18.73
N GLN A 480 5.76 25.33 -18.31
CA GLN A 480 6.15 26.73 -18.50
C GLN A 480 6.25 27.11 -19.99
N LYS A 481 6.89 26.25 -20.78
CA LYS A 481 7.12 26.47 -22.21
C LYS A 481 5.83 26.45 -23.04
N TYR A 482 4.94 25.52 -22.76
CA TYR A 482 3.75 25.28 -23.58
C TYR A 482 2.44 25.75 -22.94
N GLY A 483 2.47 26.25 -21.70
CA GLY A 483 1.28 26.70 -20.97
C GLY A 483 0.40 25.57 -20.41
N GLY A 484 1.01 24.42 -20.12
CA GLY A 484 0.31 23.27 -19.55
C GLY A 484 0.17 23.32 -18.04
N PHE A 485 -0.66 22.42 -17.49
CA PHE A 485 -0.94 22.29 -16.06
C PHE A 485 -0.83 20.86 -15.60
N TYR A 486 -0.29 20.67 -14.40
CA TYR A 486 -0.39 19.44 -13.65
C TYR A 486 -1.32 19.64 -12.46
N LEU A 487 -2.34 18.82 -12.35
CA LEU A 487 -3.33 18.86 -11.27
C LEU A 487 -3.21 17.59 -10.43
N GLY A 488 -2.98 17.76 -9.14
CA GLY A 488 -2.90 16.65 -8.19
C GLY A 488 -4.27 16.11 -7.84
N SER A 489 -4.43 14.80 -7.92
CA SER A 489 -5.61 14.07 -7.44
C SER A 489 -5.25 13.26 -6.20
N ILE A 490 -6.19 13.10 -5.26
CA ILE A 490 -5.95 12.29 -4.05
C ILE A 490 -5.74 10.83 -4.46
N GLY A 491 -4.60 10.27 -4.06
CA GLY A 491 -4.31 8.86 -4.24
C GLY A 491 -4.88 8.01 -3.10
N GLY A 492 -5.52 6.91 -3.45
CA GLY A 492 -6.08 5.94 -2.51
C GLY A 492 -7.60 5.76 -2.53
N PRO A 493 -8.43 6.83 -2.58
CA PRO A 493 -9.89 6.70 -2.45
C PRO A 493 -10.58 6.30 -3.76
N ALA A 494 -10.25 5.13 -4.30
CA ALA A 494 -10.69 4.70 -5.61
C ALA A 494 -12.15 4.24 -5.68
N ALA A 495 -12.68 3.69 -4.59
CA ALA A 495 -14.07 3.21 -4.54
C ALA A 495 -15.07 4.38 -4.61
N ILE A 496 -14.85 5.43 -3.84
CA ILE A 496 -15.74 6.59 -3.83
C ILE A 496 -15.69 7.35 -5.17
N LEU A 497 -14.52 7.45 -5.80
CA LEU A 497 -14.40 8.07 -7.11
C LEU A 497 -15.20 7.30 -8.17
N ALA A 498 -15.12 5.98 -8.19
CA ALA A 498 -15.90 5.15 -9.10
C ALA A 498 -17.41 5.28 -8.87
N GLN A 499 -17.84 5.30 -7.61
CA GLN A 499 -19.26 5.36 -7.27
C GLN A 499 -19.89 6.73 -7.58
N ASN A 500 -19.20 7.83 -7.26
CA ASN A 500 -19.81 9.15 -7.20
C ASN A 500 -19.40 10.07 -8.36
N ASN A 501 -18.27 9.83 -9.01
CA ASN A 501 -17.64 10.81 -9.89
C ASN A 501 -17.52 10.36 -11.34
N ILE A 502 -17.76 9.09 -11.66
CA ILE A 502 -17.51 8.56 -13.00
C ILE A 502 -18.78 8.07 -13.66
N CYS A 503 -19.05 8.67 -14.82
CA CYS A 503 -20.08 8.21 -15.76
C CYS A 503 -19.40 7.97 -17.12
N LEU A 504 -19.47 6.75 -17.68
CA LEU A 504 -18.93 6.45 -19.00
C LEU A 504 -19.96 6.79 -20.06
N LEU A 505 -19.62 7.76 -20.90
CA LEU A 505 -20.44 8.12 -22.06
C LEU A 505 -20.09 7.26 -23.29
N TYR A 506 -18.83 6.82 -23.38
CA TYR A 506 -18.31 6.03 -24.49
C TYR A 506 -17.05 5.27 -24.07
N THR A 507 -16.98 3.99 -24.45
CA THR A 507 -15.76 3.19 -24.33
C THR A 507 -15.29 2.79 -25.71
N SER A 508 -14.11 3.27 -26.11
CA SER A 508 -13.41 2.67 -27.24
C SER A 508 -12.82 1.33 -26.77
N PRO A 509 -12.88 0.27 -27.59
CA PRO A 509 -12.19 -0.96 -27.25
C PRO A 509 -10.69 -0.65 -27.17
N SER A 510 -10.20 -0.44 -25.96
CA SER A 510 -8.77 -0.39 -25.67
C SER A 510 -8.30 -1.81 -25.40
N PRO A 511 -7.12 -2.22 -25.87
CA PRO A 511 -6.51 -3.44 -25.37
C PRO A 511 -6.40 -3.29 -23.85
N ARG A 512 -7.07 -4.17 -23.13
CA ARG A 512 -6.99 -4.18 -21.67
C ARG A 512 -5.57 -4.52 -21.26
N ASP A 513 -5.02 -3.71 -20.36
CA ASP A 513 -3.78 -4.02 -19.66
C ASP A 513 -3.91 -5.30 -18.84
#